data_dca2a555d14132e3b2f29122afcec611
#
_entry.id   dca2a555d14132e3b2f29122afcec611
#
_cell.length_a   1.000
_cell.length_b   1.000
_cell.length_c   1.000
_cell.angle_alpha   90.00
_cell.angle_beta   90.00
_cell.angle_gamma   90.00
#
_symmetry.space_group_name_H-M   'P 1'
#
loop_
_entity.id
_entity.type
_entity.pdbx_description
1 polymer ?
#
loop_
_entity_poly.entity_id
_entity_poly.type
_entity_poly.pdbx_seq_one_letter_code
_entity_poly.pdbx_strand_id
1 'polypeptide(L)'
;MNYTDAKKEFEHYLDGYDRNNDKVRLKIIHTYGVVHDMEEICHRMALSPEDTELAKIIALLHDIGRFEQLKRFDSFEPATMDHAAYGVQVLFEEGMIRRFVPENQWDDIIRTAIALHSNFKLENISNPRTLLHARLIRDADKLDNCRVKLEDDLPVFMGMSGEDIGAQTITPKVYDTVLSNQCIYSPDRVTKMDYWVSYVAHFCDIYFRASFDIIEEHDYLNK
;
A
#
# COMPACT_ATOMS: atom_id res chain seq x y z
N MET A 1 -21.32 0.12 -8.80
CA MET A 1 -19.90 0.38 -8.44
C MET A 1 -19.19 0.93 -9.66
N ASN A 2 -18.48 2.07 -9.55
CA ASN A 2 -17.80 2.75 -10.65
C ASN A 2 -16.57 3.49 -10.11
N TYR A 3 -15.37 3.17 -10.61
CA TYR A 3 -14.12 3.79 -10.17
C TYR A 3 -14.07 5.30 -10.45
N THR A 4 -14.61 5.75 -11.60
CA THR A 4 -14.59 7.18 -11.94
C THR A 4 -15.35 8.02 -10.92
N ASP A 5 -16.47 7.54 -10.42
CA ASP A 5 -17.26 8.23 -9.40
C ASP A 5 -16.60 8.15 -8.04
N ALA A 6 -16.05 6.98 -7.68
CA ALA A 6 -15.24 6.81 -6.46
C ALA A 6 -14.04 7.75 -6.45
N LYS A 7 -13.35 7.93 -7.59
CA LYS A 7 -12.22 8.87 -7.72
C LYS A 7 -12.64 10.32 -7.48
N LYS A 8 -13.78 10.76 -8.01
CA LYS A 8 -14.30 12.12 -7.75
C LYS A 8 -14.56 12.32 -6.26
N GLU A 9 -15.14 11.32 -5.60
CA GLU A 9 -15.41 11.38 -4.17
C GLU A 9 -14.12 11.38 -3.34
N PHE A 10 -13.09 10.65 -3.78
CA PHE A 10 -11.78 10.68 -3.16
C PHE A 10 -11.11 12.07 -3.30
N GLU A 11 -11.25 12.73 -4.44
CA GLU A 11 -10.78 14.12 -4.58
C GLU A 11 -11.48 15.07 -3.61
N HIS A 12 -12.80 14.93 -3.39
CA HIS A 12 -13.52 15.70 -2.36
C HIS A 12 -13.03 15.36 -0.93
N TYR A 13 -12.73 14.09 -0.67
CA TYR A 13 -12.13 13.70 0.62
C TYR A 13 -10.80 14.39 0.85
N LEU A 14 -9.96 14.49 -0.17
CA LEU A 14 -8.66 15.15 -0.11
C LEU A 14 -8.74 16.67 0.13
N ASP A 15 -9.88 17.32 -0.08
CA ASP A 15 -10.06 18.75 0.24
C ASP A 15 -9.95 19.04 1.75
N GLY A 16 -10.08 18.02 2.59
CA GLY A 16 -9.85 18.09 4.04
C GLY A 16 -8.39 18.10 4.49
N TYR A 17 -7.44 18.01 3.54
CA TYR A 17 -6.01 17.85 3.81
C TYR A 17 -5.15 18.86 3.04
N ASP A 18 -4.03 19.28 3.63
CA ASP A 18 -3.10 20.22 3.00
C ASP A 18 -2.30 19.50 1.89
N ARG A 19 -2.71 19.70 0.65
CA ARG A 19 -2.03 19.14 -0.53
C ARG A 19 -0.63 19.72 -0.79
N ASN A 20 -0.24 20.82 -0.12
CA ASN A 20 1.11 21.38 -0.20
C ASN A 20 2.07 20.73 0.79
N ASN A 21 1.58 20.00 1.78
CA ASN A 21 2.43 19.19 2.64
C ASN A 21 3.06 18.07 1.81
N ASP A 22 4.39 17.95 1.84
CA ASP A 22 5.15 17.01 1.02
C ASP A 22 4.77 15.56 1.26
N LYS A 23 4.47 15.17 2.51
CA LYS A 23 4.05 13.81 2.86
C LYS A 23 2.64 13.51 2.36
N VAL A 24 1.71 14.48 2.44
CA VAL A 24 0.36 14.35 1.89
C VAL A 24 0.43 14.23 0.37
N ARG A 25 1.23 15.08 -0.29
CA ARG A 25 1.44 15.01 -1.74
C ARG A 25 2.03 13.67 -2.16
N LEU A 26 3.08 13.20 -1.47
CA LEU A 26 3.66 11.87 -1.70
C LEU A 26 2.60 10.78 -1.60
N LYS A 27 1.75 10.82 -0.57
CA LYS A 27 0.70 9.81 -0.38
C LYS A 27 -0.39 9.86 -1.45
N ILE A 28 -0.74 11.05 -1.96
CA ILE A 28 -1.66 11.18 -3.11
C ILE A 28 -1.05 10.53 -4.35
N ILE A 29 0.22 10.82 -4.67
CA ILE A 29 0.94 10.26 -5.80
C ILE A 29 1.01 8.73 -5.67
N HIS A 30 1.40 8.23 -4.51
CA HIS A 30 1.43 6.80 -4.21
C HIS A 30 0.05 6.14 -4.39
N THR A 31 -1.02 6.71 -3.86
CA THR A 31 -2.37 6.14 -4.01
C THR A 31 -2.74 5.96 -5.48
N TYR A 32 -2.46 6.95 -6.32
CA TYR A 32 -2.73 6.83 -7.77
C TYR A 32 -1.75 5.89 -8.49
N GLY A 33 -0.51 5.79 -8.02
CA GLY A 33 0.44 4.78 -8.48
C GLY A 33 -0.05 3.36 -8.20
N VAL A 34 -0.53 3.11 -6.99
CA VAL A 34 -1.13 1.80 -6.61
C VAL A 34 -2.34 1.47 -7.48
N VAL A 35 -3.20 2.46 -7.80
CA VAL A 35 -4.33 2.25 -8.73
C VAL A 35 -3.84 1.90 -10.13
N HIS A 36 -2.78 2.54 -10.62
CA HIS A 36 -2.18 2.25 -11.93
C HIS A 36 -1.64 0.82 -11.98
N ASP A 37 -0.82 0.44 -11.01
CA ASP A 37 -0.25 -0.91 -10.93
C ASP A 37 -1.34 -1.98 -10.76
N MET A 38 -2.38 -1.67 -9.98
CA MET A 38 -3.54 -2.54 -9.84
C MET A 38 -4.24 -2.79 -11.18
N GLU A 39 -4.47 -1.74 -11.98
CA GLU A 39 -5.10 -1.85 -13.30
C GLU A 39 -4.26 -2.71 -14.24
N GLU A 40 -2.94 -2.52 -14.22
CA GLU A 40 -2.00 -3.30 -15.03
C GLU A 40 -1.97 -4.78 -14.63
N ILE A 41 -1.92 -5.08 -13.33
CA ILE A 41 -2.00 -6.45 -12.82
C ILE A 41 -3.31 -7.11 -13.26
N CYS A 42 -4.45 -6.43 -13.06
CA CYS A 42 -5.77 -6.95 -13.45
C CYS A 42 -5.85 -7.22 -14.96
N HIS A 43 -5.31 -6.33 -15.79
CA HIS A 43 -5.26 -6.48 -17.26
C HIS A 43 -4.44 -7.71 -17.66
N ARG A 44 -3.22 -7.88 -17.12
CA ARG A 44 -2.34 -9.03 -17.40
C ARG A 44 -2.95 -10.36 -16.95
N MET A 45 -3.70 -10.34 -15.86
CA MET A 45 -4.42 -11.51 -15.34
C MET A 45 -5.74 -11.76 -16.05
N ALA A 46 -6.17 -10.91 -16.99
CA ALA A 46 -7.45 -10.96 -17.67
C ALA A 46 -8.65 -11.09 -16.72
N LEU A 47 -8.64 -10.31 -15.63
CA LEU A 47 -9.73 -10.29 -14.66
C LEU A 47 -11.02 -9.75 -15.28
N SER A 48 -12.16 -10.11 -14.69
CA SER A 48 -13.45 -9.59 -15.13
C SER A 48 -13.51 -8.05 -14.98
N PRO A 49 -14.31 -7.33 -15.81
CA PRO A 49 -14.50 -5.90 -15.63
C PRO A 49 -14.98 -5.54 -14.21
N GLU A 50 -15.81 -6.38 -13.61
CA GLU A 50 -16.31 -6.17 -12.25
C GLU A 50 -15.20 -6.29 -11.21
N ASP A 51 -14.33 -7.32 -11.30
CA ASP A 51 -13.20 -7.48 -10.38
C ASP A 51 -12.14 -6.39 -10.59
N THR A 52 -11.93 -5.93 -11.83
CA THR A 52 -11.04 -4.82 -12.12
C THR A 52 -11.53 -3.51 -11.49
N GLU A 53 -12.80 -3.17 -11.63
CA GLU A 53 -13.39 -1.99 -10.99
C GLU A 53 -13.31 -2.07 -9.46
N LEU A 54 -13.61 -3.23 -8.88
CA LEU A 54 -13.51 -3.47 -7.44
C LEU A 54 -12.07 -3.34 -6.94
N ALA A 55 -11.12 -3.92 -7.65
CA ALA A 55 -9.70 -3.85 -7.31
C ALA A 55 -9.17 -2.40 -7.35
N LYS A 56 -9.55 -1.61 -8.37
CA LYS A 56 -9.19 -0.19 -8.47
C LYS A 56 -9.76 0.64 -7.31
N ILE A 57 -10.99 0.36 -6.88
CA ILE A 57 -11.60 1.05 -5.72
C ILE A 57 -10.88 0.65 -4.43
N ILE A 58 -10.54 -0.62 -4.26
CA ILE A 58 -9.74 -1.07 -3.10
C ILE A 58 -8.38 -0.36 -3.10
N ALA A 59 -7.71 -0.28 -4.24
CA ALA A 59 -6.44 0.43 -4.39
C ALA A 59 -6.57 1.93 -4.04
N LEU A 60 -7.65 2.58 -4.47
CA LEU A 60 -7.92 3.98 -4.15
C LEU A 60 -8.11 4.22 -2.64
N LEU A 61 -8.72 3.28 -1.94
CA LEU A 61 -9.15 3.44 -0.54
C LEU A 61 -8.21 2.76 0.47
N HIS A 62 -7.23 1.93 0.04
CA HIS A 62 -6.44 1.10 0.96
C HIS A 62 -5.76 1.90 2.07
N ASP A 63 -5.28 3.08 1.75
CA ASP A 63 -4.53 3.97 2.63
C ASP A 63 -5.31 5.23 3.05
N ILE A 64 -6.65 5.21 2.97
CA ILE A 64 -7.47 6.38 3.33
C ILE A 64 -7.21 6.88 4.76
N GLY A 65 -6.89 5.98 5.68
CA GLY A 65 -6.52 6.34 7.06
C GLY A 65 -5.17 7.06 7.21
N ARG A 66 -4.28 6.93 6.21
CA ARG A 66 -2.96 7.61 6.24
C ARG A 66 -3.09 9.12 6.20
N PHE A 67 -4.08 9.66 5.50
CA PHE A 67 -4.28 11.11 5.42
C PHE A 67 -4.57 11.71 6.80
N GLU A 68 -5.38 11.03 7.61
CA GLU A 68 -5.65 11.46 8.98
C GLU A 68 -4.42 11.27 9.88
N GLN A 69 -3.67 10.19 9.70
CA GLN A 69 -2.40 9.99 10.41
C GLN A 69 -1.42 11.13 10.12
N LEU A 70 -1.24 11.51 8.86
CA LEU A 70 -0.38 12.64 8.49
C LEU A 70 -0.88 13.97 9.06
N LYS A 71 -2.18 14.22 9.03
CA LYS A 71 -2.80 15.41 9.58
C LYS A 71 -2.58 15.55 11.08
N ARG A 72 -2.65 14.45 11.83
CA ARG A 72 -2.51 14.44 13.31
C ARG A 72 -1.06 14.40 13.78
N PHE A 73 -0.23 13.63 13.10
CA PHE A 73 1.09 13.25 13.61
C PHE A 73 2.25 13.67 12.69
N ASP A 74 1.97 14.13 11.49
CA ASP A 74 2.97 14.39 10.43
C ASP A 74 3.98 13.23 10.29
N SER A 75 3.51 11.99 10.38
CA SER A 75 4.35 10.79 10.46
C SER A 75 3.73 9.59 9.76
N PHE A 76 4.57 8.76 9.13
CA PHE A 76 4.21 7.44 8.61
C PHE A 76 4.48 6.31 9.61
N GLU A 77 5.05 6.61 10.78
CA GLU A 77 5.46 5.59 11.75
C GLU A 77 4.25 4.79 12.27
N PRO A 78 4.30 3.44 12.21
CA PRO A 78 3.18 2.60 12.65
C PRO A 78 2.78 2.81 14.11
N ALA A 79 3.72 3.23 14.96
CA ALA A 79 3.47 3.50 16.38
C ALA A 79 2.54 4.69 16.63
N THR A 80 2.34 5.58 15.65
CA THR A 80 1.48 6.76 15.80
C THR A 80 0.01 6.45 15.54
N MET A 81 -0.28 5.57 14.57
CA MET A 81 -1.63 5.16 14.22
C MET A 81 -1.60 3.86 13.39
N ASP A 82 -2.51 2.93 13.69
CA ASP A 82 -2.85 1.87 12.75
C ASP A 82 -3.80 2.43 11.67
N HIS A 83 -3.20 2.82 10.54
CA HIS A 83 -3.92 3.46 9.43
C HIS A 83 -4.91 2.53 8.75
N ALA A 84 -4.64 1.21 8.72
CA ALA A 84 -5.53 0.23 8.10
C ALA A 84 -6.79 0.04 8.95
N ALA A 85 -6.63 -0.13 10.27
CA ALA A 85 -7.75 -0.21 11.21
C ALA A 85 -8.56 1.09 11.21
N TYR A 86 -7.91 2.25 11.21
CA TYR A 86 -8.59 3.54 11.13
C TYR A 86 -9.32 3.74 9.80
N GLY A 87 -8.74 3.33 8.68
CA GLY A 87 -9.40 3.35 7.37
C GLY A 87 -10.67 2.51 7.35
N VAL A 88 -10.64 1.31 7.94
CA VAL A 88 -11.83 0.46 8.09
C VAL A 88 -12.88 1.12 8.97
N GLN A 89 -12.49 1.72 10.10
CA GLN A 89 -13.41 2.45 10.97
C GLN A 89 -14.13 3.56 10.19
N VAL A 90 -13.41 4.44 9.54
CA VAL A 90 -13.98 5.57 8.78
C VAL A 90 -14.90 5.08 7.66
N LEU A 91 -14.46 4.09 6.89
CA LEU A 91 -15.25 3.60 5.78
C LEU A 91 -16.52 2.87 6.22
N PHE A 92 -16.45 1.99 7.21
CA PHE A 92 -17.53 1.06 7.50
C PHE A 92 -18.28 1.35 8.79
N GLU A 93 -17.62 1.80 9.85
CA GLU A 93 -18.29 2.11 11.13
C GLU A 93 -18.92 3.51 11.08
N GLU A 94 -18.24 4.47 10.45
CA GLU A 94 -18.74 5.84 10.23
C GLU A 94 -19.54 5.97 8.92
N GLY A 95 -19.60 4.91 8.11
CA GLY A 95 -20.45 4.80 6.92
C GLY A 95 -19.96 5.53 5.68
N MET A 96 -18.71 6.04 5.67
CA MET A 96 -18.16 6.79 4.54
C MET A 96 -18.08 5.96 3.26
N ILE A 97 -18.00 4.63 3.34
CA ILE A 97 -17.93 3.75 2.16
C ILE A 97 -19.08 3.99 1.17
N ARG A 98 -20.27 4.38 1.67
CA ARG A 98 -21.46 4.64 0.80
C ARG A 98 -21.28 5.83 -0.15
N ARG A 99 -20.32 6.69 0.11
CA ARG A 99 -19.94 7.79 -0.79
C ARG A 99 -19.16 7.29 -2.01
N PHE A 100 -18.41 6.19 -1.85
CA PHE A 100 -17.57 5.57 -2.87
C PHE A 100 -18.27 4.39 -3.58
N VAL A 101 -18.95 3.57 -2.80
CA VAL A 101 -19.65 2.36 -3.27
C VAL A 101 -21.05 2.33 -2.68
N PRO A 102 -22.07 2.67 -3.46
CA PRO A 102 -23.46 2.70 -2.98
C PRO A 102 -23.98 1.33 -2.53
N GLU A 103 -23.57 0.26 -3.21
CA GLU A 103 -24.00 -1.11 -2.95
C GLU A 103 -23.19 -1.73 -1.81
N ASN A 104 -23.83 -2.63 -1.03
CA ASN A 104 -23.17 -3.28 0.12
C ASN A 104 -22.64 -4.68 -0.15
N GLN A 105 -22.89 -5.24 -1.32
CA GLN A 105 -22.49 -6.61 -1.66
C GLN A 105 -20.96 -6.82 -1.68
N TRP A 106 -20.18 -5.74 -1.77
CA TRP A 106 -18.72 -5.76 -1.82
C TRP A 106 -18.05 -5.43 -0.48
N ASP A 107 -18.83 -5.08 0.52
CA ASP A 107 -18.32 -4.56 1.79
C ASP A 107 -17.32 -5.49 2.46
N ASP A 108 -17.61 -6.79 2.53
CA ASP A 108 -16.72 -7.76 3.17
C ASP A 108 -15.39 -7.89 2.42
N ILE A 109 -15.41 -7.83 1.09
CA ILE A 109 -14.19 -7.89 0.27
C ILE A 109 -13.35 -6.63 0.50
N ILE A 110 -13.96 -5.45 0.38
CA ILE A 110 -13.27 -4.16 0.53
C ILE A 110 -12.71 -4.03 1.95
N ARG A 111 -13.54 -4.32 2.97
CA ARG A 111 -13.15 -4.27 4.38
C ARG A 111 -11.95 -5.17 4.65
N THR A 112 -12.02 -6.43 4.22
CA THR A 112 -10.96 -7.41 4.47
C THR A 112 -9.66 -7.02 3.75
N ALA A 113 -9.75 -6.63 2.48
CA ALA A 113 -8.59 -6.23 1.70
C ALA A 113 -7.89 -5.02 2.34
N ILE A 114 -8.63 -3.98 2.74
CA ILE A 114 -8.08 -2.79 3.40
C ILE A 114 -7.53 -3.13 4.80
N ALA A 115 -8.26 -3.90 5.61
CA ALA A 115 -7.82 -4.26 6.96
C ALA A 115 -6.48 -5.02 6.97
N LEU A 116 -6.25 -5.86 5.96
CA LEU A 116 -5.12 -6.81 5.95
C LEU A 116 -3.98 -6.41 4.98
N HIS A 117 -4.10 -5.30 4.24
CA HIS A 117 -3.10 -4.94 3.22
C HIS A 117 -1.69 -4.78 3.80
N SER A 118 -1.57 -4.23 5.00
CA SER A 118 -0.29 -3.98 5.68
C SER A 118 0.13 -5.08 6.67
N ASN A 119 -0.68 -6.13 6.86
CA ASN A 119 -0.36 -7.24 7.76
C ASN A 119 0.84 -8.05 7.24
N PHE A 120 1.60 -8.63 8.18
CA PHE A 120 2.75 -9.47 7.83
C PHE A 120 2.37 -10.67 6.96
N LYS A 121 1.19 -11.30 7.24
CA LYS A 121 0.64 -12.43 6.48
C LYS A 121 -0.86 -12.28 6.29
N LEU A 122 -1.38 -12.84 5.21
CA LEU A 122 -2.81 -13.04 5.00
C LEU A 122 -3.22 -14.40 5.61
N GLU A 123 -4.06 -14.36 6.63
CA GLU A 123 -4.53 -15.55 7.33
C GLU A 123 -6.07 -15.52 7.44
N ASN A 124 -6.66 -16.71 7.58
CA ASN A 124 -8.10 -16.88 7.87
C ASN A 124 -9.07 -16.29 6.83
N ILE A 125 -8.67 -16.20 5.55
CA ILE A 125 -9.55 -15.78 4.46
C ILE A 125 -10.03 -17.01 3.73
N SER A 126 -11.27 -17.41 3.96
CA SER A 126 -11.87 -18.61 3.35
C SER A 126 -12.52 -18.35 1.99
N ASN A 127 -13.00 -17.12 1.74
CA ASN A 127 -13.61 -16.76 0.47
C ASN A 127 -12.52 -16.50 -0.60
N PRO A 128 -12.51 -17.26 -1.72
CA PRO A 128 -11.48 -17.13 -2.75
C PRO A 128 -11.43 -15.74 -3.41
N ARG A 129 -12.58 -15.08 -3.60
CA ARG A 129 -12.65 -13.75 -4.21
C ARG A 129 -12.09 -12.70 -3.25
N THR A 130 -12.41 -12.78 -1.96
CA THR A 130 -11.82 -11.92 -0.94
C THR A 130 -10.30 -12.10 -0.87
N LEU A 131 -9.82 -13.34 -0.92
CA LEU A 131 -8.39 -13.64 -0.94
C LEU A 131 -7.69 -13.09 -2.19
N LEU A 132 -8.34 -13.17 -3.35
CA LEU A 132 -7.83 -12.57 -4.59
C LEU A 132 -7.58 -11.08 -4.41
N HIS A 133 -8.59 -10.32 -3.97
CA HIS A 133 -8.48 -8.87 -3.79
C HIS A 133 -7.51 -8.46 -2.67
N ALA A 134 -7.42 -9.25 -1.58
CA ALA A 134 -6.44 -9.03 -0.53
C ALA A 134 -5.00 -9.23 -1.03
N ARG A 135 -4.76 -10.17 -1.94
CA ARG A 135 -3.46 -10.36 -2.60
C ARG A 135 -3.15 -9.28 -3.62
N LEU A 136 -4.14 -8.89 -4.43
CA LEU A 136 -3.99 -7.86 -5.46
C LEU A 136 -3.52 -6.53 -4.85
N ILE A 137 -4.18 -6.07 -3.77
CA ILE A 137 -3.80 -4.80 -3.14
C ILE A 137 -2.38 -4.86 -2.55
N ARG A 138 -1.97 -5.98 -1.99
CA ARG A 138 -0.61 -6.13 -1.44
C ARG A 138 0.46 -6.08 -2.53
N ASP A 139 0.21 -6.71 -3.67
CA ASP A 139 1.14 -6.65 -4.79
C ASP A 139 1.22 -5.23 -5.37
N ALA A 140 0.09 -4.60 -5.67
CA ALA A 140 0.05 -3.25 -6.23
C ALA A 140 0.70 -2.20 -5.29
N ASP A 141 0.44 -2.26 -3.98
CA ASP A 141 1.05 -1.39 -2.99
C ASP A 141 2.58 -1.56 -2.94
N LYS A 142 3.09 -2.81 -3.02
CA LYS A 142 4.53 -3.07 -3.07
C LYS A 142 5.19 -2.58 -4.34
N LEU A 143 4.54 -2.71 -5.50
CA LEU A 143 5.05 -2.21 -6.78
C LEU A 143 5.25 -0.70 -6.74
N ASP A 144 4.21 0.06 -6.36
CA ASP A 144 4.36 1.51 -6.27
C ASP A 144 5.33 1.93 -5.15
N ASN A 145 5.44 1.17 -4.06
CA ASN A 145 6.48 1.40 -3.06
C ASN A 145 7.89 1.26 -3.65
N CYS A 146 8.14 0.38 -4.62
CA CYS A 146 9.42 0.32 -5.33
C CYS A 146 9.66 1.60 -6.13
N ARG A 147 8.67 2.08 -6.88
CA ARG A 147 8.75 3.34 -7.61
C ARG A 147 9.05 4.52 -6.67
N VAL A 148 8.29 4.65 -5.56
CA VAL A 148 8.48 5.71 -4.56
C VAL A 148 9.92 5.75 -4.05
N LYS A 149 10.55 4.58 -3.80
CA LYS A 149 11.93 4.52 -3.31
C LYS A 149 12.97 4.98 -4.32
N LEU A 150 12.68 4.80 -5.60
CA LEU A 150 13.61 5.12 -6.67
C LEU A 150 13.44 6.55 -7.21
N GLU A 151 12.23 7.11 -7.14
CA GLU A 151 11.86 8.34 -7.83
C GLU A 151 11.53 9.51 -6.89
N ASP A 152 11.08 9.23 -5.67
CA ASP A 152 10.62 10.25 -4.73
C ASP A 152 11.70 10.69 -3.74
N ASP A 153 11.45 11.81 -3.05
CA ASP A 153 12.41 12.43 -2.13
C ASP A 153 12.59 11.58 -0.86
N LEU A 154 13.73 10.93 -0.75
CA LEU A 154 14.08 10.04 0.35
C LEU A 154 13.88 10.67 1.75
N PRO A 155 14.32 11.92 2.04
CA PRO A 155 14.04 12.57 3.31
C PRO A 155 12.56 12.69 3.66
N VAL A 156 11.67 12.84 2.69
CA VAL A 156 10.23 12.99 2.93
C VAL A 156 9.62 11.72 3.52
N PHE A 157 9.95 10.55 2.97
CA PHE A 157 9.37 9.28 3.46
C PHE A 157 10.23 8.54 4.48
N MET A 158 11.57 8.72 4.46
CA MET A 158 12.46 8.10 5.46
C MET A 158 12.73 8.99 6.67
N GLY A 159 12.55 10.32 6.52
CA GLY A 159 12.89 11.29 7.56
C GLY A 159 14.39 11.47 7.78
N MET A 160 15.23 11.05 6.80
CA MET A 160 16.69 11.05 6.91
C MET A 160 17.31 11.08 5.51
N SER A 161 18.51 11.70 5.37
CA SER A 161 19.24 11.72 4.11
C SER A 161 19.75 10.33 3.70
N GLY A 162 20.00 10.11 2.41
CA GLY A 162 20.58 8.87 1.92
C GLY A 162 21.99 8.61 2.49
N GLU A 163 22.79 9.65 2.71
CA GLU A 163 24.11 9.55 3.32
C GLU A 163 24.01 9.05 4.78
N ASP A 164 23.12 9.63 5.57
CA ASP A 164 22.90 9.23 6.97
C ASP A 164 22.31 7.82 7.09
N ILE A 165 21.46 7.40 6.15
CA ILE A 165 20.94 6.03 6.09
C ILE A 165 22.07 5.07 5.73
N GLY A 166 22.89 5.41 4.72
CA GLY A 166 24.01 4.60 4.27
C GLY A 166 25.12 4.41 5.32
N ALA A 167 25.22 5.34 6.29
CA ALA A 167 26.14 5.22 7.42
C ALA A 167 25.66 4.24 8.52
N GLN A 168 24.39 3.80 8.47
CA GLN A 168 23.85 2.87 9.47
C GLN A 168 24.11 1.41 9.09
N THR A 169 24.19 0.56 10.09
CA THR A 169 24.35 -0.88 9.90
C THR A 169 23.00 -1.60 9.80
N ILE A 170 22.95 -2.65 8.99
CA ILE A 170 21.84 -3.61 9.00
C ILE A 170 21.94 -4.42 10.29
N THR A 171 20.83 -4.57 11.02
CA THR A 171 20.85 -5.41 12.23
C THR A 171 21.00 -6.90 11.86
N PRO A 172 21.64 -7.72 12.69
CA PRO A 172 21.88 -9.14 12.39
C PRO A 172 20.59 -9.90 12.03
N LYS A 173 19.50 -9.66 12.77
CA LYS A 173 18.23 -10.32 12.53
C LYS A 173 17.65 -10.01 11.15
N VAL A 174 17.70 -8.74 10.73
CA VAL A 174 17.25 -8.31 9.41
C VAL A 174 18.13 -8.90 8.31
N TYR A 175 19.45 -8.86 8.51
CA TYR A 175 20.41 -9.42 7.58
C TYR A 175 20.16 -10.92 7.32
N ASP A 176 20.05 -11.73 8.40
CA ASP A 176 19.81 -13.17 8.31
C ASP A 176 18.45 -13.49 7.65
N THR A 177 17.42 -12.68 7.93
CA THR A 177 16.09 -12.83 7.35
C THR A 177 16.12 -12.64 5.82
N VAL A 178 16.81 -11.59 5.35
CA VAL A 178 16.96 -11.31 3.91
C VAL A 178 17.74 -12.42 3.21
N LEU A 179 18.86 -12.86 3.78
CA LEU A 179 19.65 -13.97 3.21
C LEU A 179 18.88 -15.29 3.17
N SER A 180 17.85 -15.44 4.01
CA SER A 180 16.96 -16.59 4.01
C SER A 180 15.79 -16.46 3.04
N ASN A 181 15.76 -15.43 2.19
CA ASN A 181 14.67 -15.10 1.28
C ASN A 181 13.30 -15.00 1.98
N GLN A 182 13.26 -14.36 3.13
CA GLN A 182 12.05 -14.16 3.92
C GLN A 182 11.71 -12.67 4.03
N CYS A 183 10.42 -12.38 4.14
CA CYS A 183 9.95 -11.04 4.44
C CYS A 183 10.35 -10.62 5.86
N ILE A 184 10.74 -9.35 6.00
CA ILE A 184 11.12 -8.78 7.29
C ILE A 184 9.86 -8.39 8.06
N TYR A 185 9.73 -8.90 9.29
CA TYR A 185 8.68 -8.48 10.20
C TYR A 185 8.94 -7.05 10.68
N SER A 186 7.98 -6.14 10.50
CA SER A 186 8.15 -4.71 10.75
C SER A 186 8.74 -4.36 12.13
N PRO A 187 8.34 -5.00 13.25
CA PRO A 187 8.94 -4.75 14.56
C PRO A 187 10.41 -5.13 14.69
N ASP A 188 10.96 -5.91 13.76
CA ASP A 188 12.37 -6.31 13.78
C ASP A 188 13.30 -5.23 13.20
N ARG A 189 12.75 -4.22 12.55
CA ARG A 189 13.49 -3.09 11.98
C ARG A 189 13.86 -2.10 13.08
N VAL A 190 15.15 -1.88 13.29
CA VAL A 190 15.71 -1.00 14.33
C VAL A 190 16.32 0.26 13.72
N THR A 191 17.05 0.13 12.61
CA THR A 191 17.73 1.22 11.93
C THR A 191 16.97 1.65 10.68
N LYS A 192 17.23 2.87 10.17
CA LYS A 192 16.66 3.30 8.86
C LYS A 192 17.23 2.46 7.72
N MET A 193 18.43 1.90 7.86
CA MET A 193 18.97 0.93 6.91
C MET A 193 18.16 -0.37 6.92
N ASP A 194 17.66 -0.86 8.07
CA ASP A 194 16.76 -2.00 8.12
C ASP A 194 15.45 -1.73 7.36
N TYR A 195 14.91 -0.52 7.51
CA TYR A 195 13.73 -0.10 6.73
C TYR A 195 14.03 -0.09 5.24
N TRP A 196 15.18 0.44 4.82
CA TRP A 196 15.58 0.45 3.41
C TRP A 196 15.71 -0.97 2.85
N VAL A 197 16.44 -1.84 3.52
CA VAL A 197 16.65 -3.24 3.11
C VAL A 197 15.33 -4.04 3.10
N SER A 198 14.36 -3.67 3.94
CA SER A 198 13.04 -4.34 3.95
C SER A 198 12.27 -4.21 2.64
N TYR A 199 12.57 -3.22 1.80
CA TYR A 199 11.95 -3.11 0.47
C TYR A 199 12.44 -4.19 -0.50
N VAL A 200 13.70 -4.58 -0.42
CA VAL A 200 14.21 -5.74 -1.18
C VAL A 200 13.51 -7.02 -0.72
N ALA A 201 13.25 -7.16 0.58
CA ALA A 201 12.52 -8.31 1.12
C ALA A 201 11.03 -8.34 0.76
N HIS A 202 10.44 -7.22 0.28
CA HIS A 202 9.05 -7.21 -0.20
C HIS A 202 8.80 -8.15 -1.36
N PHE A 203 9.79 -8.43 -2.20
CA PHE A 203 9.68 -9.38 -3.32
C PHE A 203 9.39 -10.82 -2.87
N CYS A 204 9.71 -11.17 -1.61
CA CYS A 204 9.39 -12.49 -1.05
C CYS A 204 7.88 -12.70 -0.77
N ASP A 205 7.07 -11.63 -0.79
CA ASP A 205 5.61 -11.67 -0.54
C ASP A 205 4.84 -11.05 -1.72
N ILE A 206 5.25 -11.35 -2.94
CA ILE A 206 4.51 -11.08 -4.18
C ILE A 206 3.76 -12.36 -4.56
N TYR A 207 2.50 -12.23 -4.93
CA TYR A 207 1.60 -13.35 -5.16
C TYR A 207 1.41 -13.71 -6.63
N PHE A 208 1.46 -12.70 -7.53
CA PHE A 208 1.08 -12.92 -8.92
C PHE A 208 2.28 -12.83 -9.87
N ARG A 209 2.29 -13.72 -10.87
CA ARG A 209 3.31 -13.67 -11.93
C ARG A 209 3.30 -12.33 -12.66
N ALA A 210 2.12 -11.76 -12.89
CA ALA A 210 1.96 -10.45 -13.51
C ALA A 210 2.73 -9.34 -12.78
N SER A 211 2.75 -9.38 -11.44
CA SER A 211 3.51 -8.43 -10.61
C SER A 211 5.01 -8.61 -10.76
N PHE A 212 5.51 -9.85 -10.86
CA PHE A 212 6.93 -10.10 -11.15
C PHE A 212 7.35 -9.62 -12.54
N ASP A 213 6.49 -9.80 -13.54
CA ASP A 213 6.75 -9.33 -14.90
C ASP A 213 6.87 -7.79 -14.92
N ILE A 214 6.05 -7.06 -14.15
CA ILE A 214 6.14 -5.61 -13.98
C ILE A 214 7.46 -5.22 -13.29
N ILE A 215 7.86 -5.91 -12.22
CA ILE A 215 9.13 -5.68 -11.51
C ILE A 215 10.31 -5.81 -12.47
N GLU A 216 10.31 -6.85 -13.31
CA GLU A 216 11.36 -7.11 -14.30
C GLU A 216 11.41 -6.04 -15.38
N GLU A 217 10.25 -5.67 -15.96
CA GLU A 217 10.14 -4.64 -17.00
C GLU A 217 10.60 -3.26 -16.53
N HIS A 218 10.28 -2.88 -15.28
CA HIS A 218 10.72 -1.62 -14.68
C HIS A 218 12.13 -1.67 -14.09
N ASP A 219 12.77 -2.83 -14.11
CA ASP A 219 14.13 -3.06 -13.59
C ASP A 219 14.31 -2.63 -12.12
N TYR A 220 13.27 -2.85 -11.30
CA TYR A 220 13.27 -2.44 -9.88
C TYR A 220 14.34 -3.13 -9.03
N LEU A 221 14.91 -4.24 -9.50
CA LEU A 221 15.92 -5.00 -8.76
C LEU A 221 17.36 -4.48 -8.96
N ASN A 222 17.64 -3.77 -10.07
CA ASN A 222 18.98 -3.33 -10.41
C ASN A 222 19.20 -1.81 -10.25
N LYS A 223 18.14 -1.07 -9.93
CA LYS A 223 18.17 0.38 -9.67
C LYS A 223 18.37 0.68 -8.20
#